data_fab1d143c223c801e8da77a65121a3c3
#
_entry.id   fab1d143c223c801e8da77a65121a3c3
#
_cell.length_a   1.000
_cell.length_b   1.000
_cell.length_c   1.000
_cell.angle_alpha   90.00
_cell.angle_beta   90.00
_cell.angle_gamma   90.00
#
_symmetry.space_group_name_H-M   'P 1'
#
loop_
_entity.id
_entity.type
_entity.pdbx_description
1 polymer ?
#
loop_
_entity_poly.entity_id
_entity_poly.type
_entity_poly.pdbx_seq_one_letter_code
_entity_poly.pdbx_strand_id
1 'polypeptide(L)'
;MKPRSWLLKLTITSIVVLGIPFGGVMAFNYYIDPLWNFTHSNEYNDFQNGFNERIQKTNWINAREGELNFDSLMIGTSRTTYINPSNFKEDVLHYGLSELHVTEYRDYMEYAQKKNAKPFDKIYMELTIRSFDLWVKPAFNEAQTFFDDSEAPFQRITSLFSYDTYERAKFNYEISRDNYTDIYRAYDRNMEVFTDVKQEDIAARIEKLKDQLKARDEYNPKWAAYDEDYKQRLLNIRNAFPESEFIVFTDLAIADRLKLTIEHPQHTENYKRYIRNIVEVFGKVYSFHGYNEVTTNWDNFFDVYHFYPHIGDMVARDLQNGVDTEILTIVTEENMDAYFESLGI
;
A
#
# COMPACT_ATOMS: atom_id res chain seq x y z
N MET A 1 20.38 -53.22 -29.83
CA MET A 1 19.18 -52.70 -29.05
C MET A 1 18.12 -52.32 -30.05
N LYS A 2 16.85 -52.77 -29.88
CA LYS A 2 15.74 -52.31 -30.74
C LYS A 2 15.54 -50.80 -30.58
N PRO A 3 15.44 -50.00 -31.66
CA PRO A 3 15.33 -48.53 -31.56
C PRO A 3 14.24 -48.02 -30.60
N ARG A 4 13.13 -48.74 -30.50
CA ARG A 4 12.02 -48.40 -29.58
C ARG A 4 12.39 -48.53 -28.10
N SER A 5 13.26 -49.49 -27.72
CA SER A 5 13.62 -49.66 -26.30
C SER A 5 14.61 -48.57 -25.81
N TRP A 6 15.45 -48.08 -26.71
CA TRP A 6 16.35 -46.94 -26.38
C TRP A 6 15.57 -45.63 -26.22
N LEU A 7 14.64 -45.36 -27.16
CA LEU A 7 13.77 -44.19 -27.07
C LEU A 7 12.97 -44.17 -25.78
N LEU A 8 12.38 -45.31 -25.40
CA LEU A 8 11.62 -45.43 -24.16
C LEU A 8 12.51 -45.16 -22.92
N LYS A 9 13.71 -45.69 -22.89
CA LYS A 9 14.65 -45.45 -21.79
C LYS A 9 15.05 -44.00 -21.73
N LEU A 10 15.35 -43.33 -22.85
CA LEU A 10 15.68 -41.92 -22.93
C LEU A 10 14.52 -41.08 -22.43
N THR A 11 13.30 -41.35 -22.89
CA THR A 11 12.09 -40.61 -22.44
C THR A 11 11.89 -40.77 -20.94
N ILE A 12 11.97 -41.97 -20.38
CA ILE A 12 11.81 -42.19 -18.93
C ILE A 12 12.93 -41.47 -18.18
N THR A 13 14.18 -41.57 -18.61
CA THR A 13 15.29 -40.90 -17.97
C THR A 13 15.09 -39.35 -18.01
N SER A 14 14.65 -38.80 -19.14
CA SER A 14 14.36 -37.36 -19.25
C SER A 14 13.24 -36.92 -18.33
N ILE A 15 12.16 -37.71 -18.22
CA ILE A 15 11.06 -37.44 -17.29
C ILE A 15 11.55 -37.48 -15.84
N VAL A 16 12.38 -38.45 -15.47
CA VAL A 16 12.90 -38.59 -14.10
C VAL A 16 13.88 -37.45 -13.78
N VAL A 17 14.83 -37.18 -14.66
CA VAL A 17 15.92 -36.24 -14.41
C VAL A 17 15.44 -34.77 -14.49
N LEU A 18 14.52 -34.45 -15.38
CA LEU A 18 14.00 -33.10 -15.57
C LEU A 18 12.64 -32.94 -14.92
N GLY A 19 11.72 -33.89 -15.12
CA GLY A 19 10.33 -33.76 -14.66
C GLY A 19 10.18 -33.76 -13.14
N ILE A 20 10.96 -34.55 -12.39
CA ILE A 20 10.88 -34.58 -10.93
C ILE A 20 11.36 -33.26 -10.31
N PRO A 21 12.56 -32.72 -10.65
CA PRO A 21 13.00 -31.44 -10.11
C PRO A 21 12.06 -30.27 -10.47
N PHE A 22 11.64 -30.21 -11.75
CA PHE A 22 10.69 -29.18 -12.18
C PHE A 22 9.33 -29.30 -11.47
N GLY A 23 8.81 -30.51 -11.35
CA GLY A 23 7.58 -30.81 -10.62
C GLY A 23 7.70 -30.45 -9.13
N GLY A 24 8.86 -30.66 -8.52
CA GLY A 24 9.16 -30.26 -7.14
C GLY A 24 9.15 -28.74 -6.96
N VAL A 25 9.78 -28.00 -7.88
CA VAL A 25 9.75 -26.51 -7.86
C VAL A 25 8.33 -25.99 -8.02
N MET A 26 7.57 -26.54 -8.98
CA MET A 26 6.16 -26.15 -9.17
C MET A 26 5.31 -26.41 -7.93
N ALA A 27 5.46 -27.58 -7.32
CA ALA A 27 4.72 -27.96 -6.12
C ALA A 27 5.08 -27.05 -4.94
N PHE A 28 6.34 -26.71 -4.80
CA PHE A 28 6.81 -25.78 -3.76
C PHE A 28 6.30 -24.36 -4.01
N ASN A 29 6.41 -23.84 -5.24
CA ASN A 29 5.88 -22.53 -5.61
C ASN A 29 4.35 -22.45 -5.40
N TYR A 30 3.62 -23.52 -5.73
CA TYR A 30 2.19 -23.61 -5.46
C TYR A 30 1.91 -23.63 -3.96
N TYR A 31 2.65 -24.44 -3.19
CA TYR A 31 2.40 -24.61 -1.75
C TYR A 31 2.63 -23.32 -0.96
N ILE A 32 3.66 -22.55 -1.31
CA ILE A 32 3.97 -21.26 -0.66
C ILE A 32 3.16 -20.12 -1.26
N ASP A 33 2.91 -20.13 -2.57
CA ASP A 33 2.16 -19.11 -3.31
C ASP A 33 2.61 -17.65 -3.01
N PRO A 34 3.86 -17.29 -3.28
CA PRO A 34 4.37 -15.96 -2.91
C PRO A 34 3.75 -14.82 -3.73
N LEU A 35 3.11 -15.13 -4.86
CA LEU A 35 2.45 -14.17 -5.74
C LEU A 35 0.97 -13.99 -5.45
N TRP A 36 0.39 -14.76 -4.51
CA TRP A 36 -1.03 -14.75 -4.14
C TRP A 36 -1.98 -15.13 -5.28
N ASN A 37 -1.52 -16.01 -6.14
CA ASN A 37 -2.28 -16.52 -7.30
C ASN A 37 -3.41 -17.48 -6.91
N PHE A 38 -3.36 -18.05 -5.70
CA PHE A 38 -4.27 -19.10 -5.23
C PHE A 38 -4.95 -18.67 -3.92
N THR A 39 -6.01 -19.40 -3.55
CA THR A 39 -6.83 -19.06 -2.37
C THR A 39 -6.51 -19.87 -1.12
N HIS A 40 -5.65 -20.91 -1.25
CA HIS A 40 -5.29 -21.76 -0.12
C HIS A 40 -4.40 -21.04 0.90
N SER A 41 -4.51 -21.45 2.16
CA SER A 41 -3.70 -21.01 3.28
C SER A 41 -3.11 -22.22 4.00
N ASN A 42 -1.87 -22.10 4.49
CA ASN A 42 -1.20 -23.09 5.30
C ASN A 42 -0.14 -22.39 6.19
N GLU A 43 0.45 -23.12 7.14
CA GLU A 43 1.44 -22.61 8.10
C GLU A 43 2.71 -22.00 7.49
N TYR A 44 2.98 -22.21 6.21
CA TYR A 44 4.16 -21.68 5.51
C TYR A 44 3.82 -20.61 4.49
N ASN A 45 2.55 -20.25 4.36
CA ASN A 45 2.11 -19.16 3.49
C ASN A 45 1.13 -18.17 4.15
N ASP A 46 0.93 -18.30 5.46
CA ASP A 46 0.09 -17.40 6.25
C ASP A 46 0.73 -16.02 6.39
N PHE A 47 2.06 -15.98 6.56
CA PHE A 47 2.84 -14.75 6.60
C PHE A 47 3.74 -14.65 5.39
N GLN A 48 3.63 -13.57 4.64
CA GLN A 48 4.39 -13.38 3.42
C GLN A 48 4.94 -11.96 3.31
N ASN A 49 6.19 -11.86 2.87
CA ASN A 49 6.81 -10.59 2.58
C ASN A 49 6.04 -9.81 1.50
N GLY A 50 5.77 -8.55 1.78
CA GLY A 50 5.19 -7.59 0.84
C GLY A 50 6.23 -7.07 -0.15
N PHE A 51 6.69 -7.90 -1.08
CA PHE A 51 7.73 -7.53 -2.04
C PHE A 51 7.22 -6.62 -3.16
N ASN A 52 5.95 -6.76 -3.55
CA ASN A 52 5.27 -5.91 -4.52
C ASN A 52 3.75 -6.06 -4.35
N GLU A 53 3.15 -5.11 -3.64
CA GLU A 53 1.72 -5.14 -3.35
C GLU A 53 0.86 -5.05 -4.63
N ARG A 54 1.36 -4.40 -5.70
CA ARG A 54 0.62 -4.35 -6.98
C ARG A 54 0.41 -5.73 -7.55
N ILE A 55 1.46 -6.56 -7.58
CA ILE A 55 1.37 -7.95 -8.03
C ILE A 55 0.51 -8.77 -7.08
N GLN A 56 0.88 -8.78 -5.78
CA GLN A 56 0.27 -9.66 -4.79
C GLN A 56 -1.22 -9.36 -4.60
N LYS A 57 -1.58 -8.09 -4.35
CA LYS A 57 -2.97 -7.72 -4.10
C LYS A 57 -3.86 -7.79 -5.35
N THR A 58 -3.32 -7.46 -6.53
CA THR A 58 -4.05 -7.63 -7.79
C THR A 58 -4.33 -9.12 -8.07
N ASN A 59 -3.34 -9.98 -7.89
CA ASN A 59 -3.51 -11.43 -8.03
C ASN A 59 -4.49 -11.99 -6.99
N TRP A 60 -4.43 -11.51 -5.75
CA TRP A 60 -5.35 -11.92 -4.68
C TRP A 60 -6.81 -11.58 -5.04
N ILE A 61 -7.04 -10.35 -5.53
CA ILE A 61 -8.36 -9.91 -6.00
C ILE A 61 -8.82 -10.77 -7.18
N ASN A 62 -7.97 -10.97 -8.17
CA ASN A 62 -8.31 -11.77 -9.35
C ASN A 62 -8.51 -13.27 -9.03
N ALA A 63 -7.78 -13.81 -8.04
CA ALA A 63 -7.94 -15.19 -7.60
C ALA A 63 -9.30 -15.46 -6.96
N ARG A 64 -9.95 -14.41 -6.44
CA ARG A 64 -11.25 -14.46 -5.73
C ARG A 64 -12.38 -13.80 -6.51
N GLU A 65 -12.19 -13.60 -7.81
CA GLU A 65 -13.24 -13.04 -8.67
C GLU A 65 -14.55 -13.84 -8.53
N GLY A 66 -15.66 -13.13 -8.30
CA GLY A 66 -16.97 -13.73 -8.03
C GLY A 66 -17.24 -14.12 -6.58
N GLU A 67 -16.24 -14.03 -5.70
CA GLU A 67 -16.37 -14.29 -4.26
C GLU A 67 -16.31 -13.01 -3.42
N LEU A 68 -15.75 -11.92 -4.00
CA LEU A 68 -15.55 -10.65 -3.29
C LEU A 68 -16.88 -9.92 -3.07
N ASN A 69 -17.15 -9.57 -1.82
CA ASN A 69 -18.37 -8.85 -1.43
C ASN A 69 -18.08 -7.87 -0.29
N PHE A 70 -17.08 -7.03 -0.46
CA PHE A 70 -16.66 -6.04 0.53
C PHE A 70 -17.60 -4.83 0.54
N ASP A 71 -17.82 -4.28 1.74
CA ASP A 71 -18.59 -3.06 1.95
C ASP A 71 -17.81 -1.80 1.56
N SER A 72 -16.52 -1.81 1.84
CA SER A 72 -15.65 -0.64 1.70
C SER A 72 -14.33 -0.98 0.99
N LEU A 73 -13.74 0.04 0.38
CA LEU A 73 -12.41 -0.02 -0.21
C LEU A 73 -11.47 0.90 0.57
N MET A 74 -10.28 0.42 0.93
CA MET A 74 -9.18 1.25 1.41
C MET A 74 -8.10 1.34 0.35
N ILE A 75 -7.72 2.56 -0.04
CA ILE A 75 -6.68 2.82 -1.02
C ILE A 75 -5.75 3.92 -0.55
N GLY A 76 -4.48 3.77 -0.83
CA GLY A 76 -3.45 4.71 -0.45
C GLY A 76 -2.04 4.18 -0.68
N THR A 77 -1.06 4.86 -0.11
CA THR A 77 0.36 4.54 -0.28
C THR A 77 0.84 3.46 0.69
N SER A 78 2.16 3.31 0.81
CA SER A 78 2.75 2.37 1.79
C SER A 78 2.33 2.61 3.24
N ARG A 79 1.92 3.82 3.62
CA ARG A 79 1.45 4.14 4.98
C ARG A 79 0.10 3.52 5.26
N THR A 80 -0.80 3.56 4.26
CA THR A 80 -2.10 2.89 4.36
C THR A 80 -1.95 1.41 4.65
N THR A 81 -0.87 0.76 4.17
CA THR A 81 -0.65 -0.68 4.41
C THR A 81 -0.45 -1.04 5.87
N TYR A 82 -0.19 -0.08 6.76
CA TYR A 82 -0.07 -0.29 8.21
C TYR A 82 -1.38 -0.01 8.97
N ILE A 83 -2.49 0.19 8.26
CA ILE A 83 -3.83 0.32 8.82
C ILE A 83 -4.57 -0.99 8.56
N ASN A 84 -4.66 -1.85 9.57
CA ASN A 84 -5.22 -3.19 9.41
C ASN A 84 -6.72 -3.17 9.10
N PRO A 85 -7.20 -3.92 8.09
CA PRO A 85 -8.62 -3.98 7.74
C PRO A 85 -9.50 -4.55 8.86
N SER A 86 -8.99 -5.44 9.71
CA SER A 86 -9.72 -5.98 10.88
C SER A 86 -10.11 -4.94 11.93
N ASN A 87 -9.51 -3.75 11.90
CA ASN A 87 -9.86 -2.65 12.80
C ASN A 87 -11.14 -1.93 12.40
N PHE A 88 -11.70 -2.22 11.23
CA PHE A 88 -12.94 -1.63 10.77
C PHE A 88 -14.13 -2.51 11.14
N LYS A 89 -15.30 -1.86 11.32
CA LYS A 89 -16.56 -2.57 11.66
C LYS A 89 -17.18 -3.24 10.44
N GLU A 90 -16.95 -2.67 9.28
CA GLU A 90 -17.36 -3.18 7.98
C GLU A 90 -16.23 -3.97 7.30
N ASP A 91 -16.59 -4.81 6.35
CA ASP A 91 -15.65 -5.57 5.54
C ASP A 91 -14.92 -4.64 4.57
N VAL A 92 -13.62 -4.45 4.74
CA VAL A 92 -12.78 -3.53 3.96
C VAL A 92 -11.84 -4.30 3.04
N LEU A 93 -11.97 -4.08 1.73
CA LEU A 93 -10.96 -4.51 0.77
C LEU A 93 -9.75 -3.58 0.85
N HIS A 94 -8.62 -4.10 1.33
CA HIS A 94 -7.43 -3.31 1.55
C HIS A 94 -6.51 -3.29 0.31
N TYR A 95 -6.57 -2.23 -0.50
CA TYR A 95 -5.75 -2.05 -1.69
C TYR A 95 -4.71 -0.92 -1.52
N GLY A 96 -4.10 -0.81 -0.33
CA GLY A 96 -2.92 0.04 -0.11
C GLY A 96 -1.72 -0.49 -0.88
N LEU A 97 -1.01 0.40 -1.61
CA LEU A 97 0.06 0.06 -2.54
C LEU A 97 1.26 0.98 -2.33
N SER A 98 2.44 0.43 -2.14
CA SER A 98 3.66 1.24 -1.97
C SER A 98 3.85 2.22 -3.12
N GLU A 99 4.17 3.48 -2.77
CA GLU A 99 4.44 4.56 -3.72
C GLU A 99 3.30 4.78 -4.74
N LEU A 100 2.04 4.55 -4.35
CA LEU A 100 0.90 4.80 -5.22
C LEU A 100 0.81 6.29 -5.55
N HIS A 101 0.86 6.62 -6.83
CA HIS A 101 0.74 7.99 -7.31
C HIS A 101 -0.74 8.34 -7.57
N VAL A 102 -1.13 9.60 -7.34
CA VAL A 102 -2.53 10.05 -7.48
C VAL A 102 -3.15 9.76 -8.85
N THR A 103 -2.35 9.69 -9.89
CA THR A 103 -2.81 9.35 -11.25
C THR A 103 -3.19 7.88 -11.43
N GLU A 104 -2.75 7.00 -10.52
CA GLU A 104 -3.02 5.56 -10.57
C GLU A 104 -4.27 5.18 -9.74
N TYR A 105 -4.70 6.05 -8.80
CA TYR A 105 -5.78 5.73 -7.85
C TYR A 105 -7.04 5.22 -8.55
N ARG A 106 -7.51 5.97 -9.55
CA ARG A 106 -8.74 5.63 -10.26
C ARG A 106 -8.67 4.24 -10.88
N ASP A 107 -7.58 3.88 -11.53
CA ASP A 107 -7.44 2.61 -12.25
C ASP A 107 -7.53 1.42 -11.28
N TYR A 108 -6.80 1.49 -10.13
CA TYR A 108 -6.86 0.45 -9.11
C TYR A 108 -8.24 0.37 -8.44
N MET A 109 -8.89 1.50 -8.19
CA MET A 109 -10.24 1.55 -7.61
C MET A 109 -11.28 0.96 -8.57
N GLU A 110 -11.24 1.32 -9.85
CA GLU A 110 -12.14 0.76 -10.89
C GLU A 110 -11.91 -0.75 -11.06
N TYR A 111 -10.65 -1.20 -11.00
CA TYR A 111 -10.33 -2.63 -11.02
C TYR A 111 -10.92 -3.37 -9.83
N ALA A 112 -10.73 -2.86 -8.62
CA ALA A 112 -11.32 -3.43 -7.41
C ALA A 112 -12.84 -3.45 -7.48
N GLN A 113 -13.48 -2.35 -7.92
CA GLN A 113 -14.93 -2.25 -8.07
C GLN A 113 -15.47 -3.26 -9.09
N LYS A 114 -14.79 -3.44 -10.24
CA LYS A 114 -15.17 -4.43 -11.26
C LYS A 114 -15.19 -5.86 -10.71
N LYS A 115 -14.31 -6.17 -9.77
CA LYS A 115 -14.17 -7.51 -9.18
C LYS A 115 -15.04 -7.72 -7.93
N ASN A 116 -15.50 -6.65 -7.29
CA ASN A 116 -16.42 -6.72 -6.14
C ASN A 116 -17.87 -6.95 -6.60
N ALA A 117 -18.64 -7.75 -5.86
CA ALA A 117 -20.00 -8.13 -6.23
C ALA A 117 -21.00 -6.96 -6.16
N LYS A 118 -20.69 -5.89 -5.43
CA LYS A 118 -21.53 -4.71 -5.22
C LYS A 118 -20.69 -3.43 -5.26
N PRO A 119 -21.30 -2.24 -5.48
CA PRO A 119 -20.63 -0.96 -5.25
C PRO A 119 -20.10 -0.87 -3.83
N PHE A 120 -18.97 -0.21 -3.65
CA PHE A 120 -18.46 0.10 -2.31
C PHE A 120 -19.31 1.20 -1.68
N ASP A 121 -19.81 0.96 -0.47
CA ASP A 121 -20.54 1.96 0.31
C ASP A 121 -19.61 3.11 0.71
N LYS A 122 -18.36 2.77 1.11
CA LYS A 122 -17.34 3.75 1.50
C LYS A 122 -16.01 3.51 0.80
N ILE A 123 -15.29 4.60 0.58
CA ILE A 123 -13.92 4.58 0.07
C ILE A 123 -13.04 5.38 1.02
N TYR A 124 -12.19 4.68 1.77
CA TYR A 124 -11.13 5.25 2.58
C TYR A 124 -9.93 5.55 1.68
N MET A 125 -9.70 6.82 1.39
CA MET A 125 -8.67 7.24 0.43
C MET A 125 -7.61 8.12 1.10
N GLU A 126 -6.40 7.57 1.24
CA GLU A 126 -5.25 8.37 1.68
C GLU A 126 -4.77 9.29 0.56
N LEU A 127 -4.53 10.54 0.87
CA LEU A 127 -3.81 11.48 0.00
C LEU A 127 -2.60 12.01 0.77
N THR A 128 -1.40 11.72 0.28
CA THR A 128 -0.18 12.17 0.94
C THR A 128 0.10 13.63 0.68
N ILE A 129 0.85 14.26 1.58
CA ILE A 129 1.26 15.67 1.47
C ILE A 129 1.98 16.02 0.15
N ARG A 130 2.46 15.02 -0.60
CA ARG A 130 3.12 15.21 -1.89
C ARG A 130 2.32 14.68 -3.09
N SER A 131 1.06 14.33 -2.90
CA SER A 131 0.21 13.85 -3.98
C SER A 131 -0.05 14.90 -5.09
N PHE A 132 0.13 16.18 -4.75
CA PHE A 132 -0.01 17.30 -5.70
C PHE A 132 1.30 17.69 -6.43
N ASP A 133 2.41 17.04 -6.12
CA ASP A 133 3.73 17.46 -6.63
C ASP A 133 3.91 17.03 -8.09
N LEU A 134 4.07 18.00 -8.96
CA LEU A 134 4.22 17.79 -10.41
C LEU A 134 5.45 16.93 -10.76
N TRP A 135 6.46 16.92 -9.92
CA TRP A 135 7.72 16.20 -10.16
C TRP A 135 7.73 14.77 -9.59
N VAL A 136 6.78 14.43 -8.75
CA VAL A 136 6.57 13.05 -8.35
C VAL A 136 5.93 12.32 -9.52
N LYS A 137 6.50 11.19 -9.89
CA LYS A 137 6.03 10.33 -10.98
C LYS A 137 5.68 8.96 -10.43
N PRO A 138 4.80 8.22 -11.09
CA PRO A 138 4.58 6.82 -10.77
C PRO A 138 5.91 6.07 -10.71
N ALA A 139 6.13 5.33 -9.64
CA ALA A 139 7.39 4.59 -9.41
C ALA A 139 7.42 3.26 -10.17
N PHE A 140 6.26 2.80 -10.63
CA PHE A 140 6.06 1.50 -11.28
C PHE A 140 5.46 1.66 -12.68
N ASN A 141 5.32 0.53 -13.37
CA ASN A 141 4.60 0.47 -14.64
C ASN A 141 3.14 0.92 -14.46
N GLU A 142 2.50 1.27 -15.57
CA GLU A 142 1.07 1.60 -15.59
C GLU A 142 0.24 0.48 -14.94
N ALA A 143 -0.81 0.85 -14.21
CA ALA A 143 -1.69 -0.08 -13.50
C ALA A 143 -2.22 -1.20 -14.42
N GLN A 144 -2.56 -0.88 -15.67
CA GLN A 144 -3.06 -1.83 -16.66
C GLN A 144 -2.10 -2.99 -16.88
N THR A 145 -0.77 -2.78 -16.81
CA THR A 145 0.22 -3.85 -16.94
C THR A 145 0.03 -4.93 -15.87
N PHE A 146 -0.22 -4.54 -14.62
CA PHE A 146 -0.45 -5.48 -13.51
C PHE A 146 -1.79 -6.21 -13.64
N PHE A 147 -2.81 -5.55 -14.20
CA PHE A 147 -4.11 -6.16 -14.45
C PHE A 147 -4.00 -7.19 -15.58
N ASP A 148 -3.40 -6.82 -16.70
CA ASP A 148 -3.20 -7.71 -17.85
C ASP A 148 -2.35 -8.91 -17.48
N ASP A 149 -1.27 -8.73 -16.73
CA ASP A 149 -0.43 -9.82 -16.25
C ASP A 149 -1.21 -10.76 -15.33
N SER A 150 -2.01 -10.23 -14.40
CA SER A 150 -2.81 -11.05 -13.48
C SER A 150 -3.93 -11.82 -14.19
N GLU A 151 -4.54 -11.23 -15.23
CA GLU A 151 -5.63 -11.84 -16.02
C GLU A 151 -5.14 -12.66 -17.20
N ALA A 152 -3.82 -12.67 -17.50
CA ALA A 152 -3.26 -13.38 -18.64
C ALA A 152 -3.57 -14.89 -18.59
N PRO A 153 -3.95 -15.50 -19.73
CA PRO A 153 -4.23 -16.93 -19.78
C PRO A 153 -3.02 -17.76 -19.28
N PHE A 154 -3.31 -18.70 -18.39
CA PHE A 154 -2.32 -19.59 -17.79
C PHE A 154 -1.26 -18.89 -16.88
N GLN A 155 -1.36 -17.59 -16.62
CA GLN A 155 -0.40 -16.87 -15.78
C GLN A 155 -0.14 -17.58 -14.45
N ARG A 156 -1.20 -18.01 -13.75
CA ARG A 156 -1.09 -18.75 -12.48
C ARG A 156 -0.27 -20.05 -12.61
N ILE A 157 -0.37 -20.72 -13.73
CA ILE A 157 0.38 -21.97 -14.00
C ILE A 157 1.80 -21.66 -14.43
N THR A 158 1.99 -20.69 -15.34
CA THR A 158 3.32 -20.34 -15.86
C THR A 158 4.21 -19.74 -14.77
N SER A 159 3.64 -18.99 -13.82
CA SER A 159 4.37 -18.45 -12.67
C SER A 159 4.97 -19.55 -11.78
N LEU A 160 4.37 -20.74 -11.73
CA LEU A 160 4.91 -21.88 -10.95
C LEU A 160 6.24 -22.41 -11.48
N PHE A 161 6.56 -22.14 -12.75
CA PHE A 161 7.83 -22.53 -13.37
C PHE A 161 8.91 -21.46 -13.23
N SER A 162 8.58 -20.29 -12.69
CA SER A 162 9.51 -19.17 -12.58
C SER A 162 10.53 -19.39 -11.48
N TYR A 163 11.80 -19.18 -11.79
CA TYR A 163 12.87 -19.18 -10.80
C TYR A 163 12.74 -18.00 -9.82
N ASP A 164 12.29 -16.83 -10.29
CA ASP A 164 12.02 -15.69 -9.43
C ASP A 164 10.91 -15.99 -8.40
N THR A 165 9.85 -16.69 -8.83
CA THR A 165 8.81 -17.18 -7.93
C THR A 165 9.38 -18.17 -6.90
N TYR A 166 10.30 -19.03 -7.30
CA TYR A 166 10.96 -19.99 -6.40
C TYR A 166 11.79 -19.27 -5.32
N GLU A 167 12.60 -18.26 -5.69
CA GLU A 167 13.38 -17.51 -4.71
C GLU A 167 12.48 -16.77 -3.70
N ARG A 168 11.35 -16.21 -4.15
CA ARG A 168 10.36 -15.60 -3.28
C ARG A 168 9.67 -16.62 -2.37
N ALA A 169 9.33 -17.78 -2.92
CA ALA A 169 8.74 -18.88 -2.15
C ALA A 169 9.71 -19.38 -1.07
N LYS A 170 10.99 -19.54 -1.42
CA LYS A 170 12.03 -19.92 -0.46
C LYS A 170 12.15 -18.90 0.69
N PHE A 171 12.18 -17.61 0.37
CA PHE A 171 12.26 -16.56 1.37
C PHE A 171 11.03 -16.56 2.31
N ASN A 172 9.82 -16.68 1.76
CA ASN A 172 8.60 -16.77 2.57
C ASN A 172 8.53 -18.03 3.44
N TYR A 173 9.02 -19.17 2.92
CA TYR A 173 9.15 -20.39 3.70
C TYR A 173 10.11 -20.23 4.87
N GLU A 174 11.25 -19.55 4.66
CA GLU A 174 12.23 -19.26 5.71
C GLU A 174 11.63 -18.33 6.79
N ILE A 175 10.89 -17.28 6.39
CA ILE A 175 10.17 -16.41 7.32
C ILE A 175 9.22 -17.23 8.22
N SER A 176 8.38 -18.06 7.60
CA SER A 176 7.35 -18.80 8.32
C SER A 176 7.95 -19.89 9.24
N ARG A 177 9.06 -20.52 8.82
CA ARG A 177 9.72 -21.60 9.57
C ARG A 177 10.52 -21.10 10.75
N ASP A 178 11.32 -20.04 10.57
CA ASP A 178 12.39 -19.68 11.50
C ASP A 178 12.00 -18.50 12.40
N ASN A 179 10.72 -18.06 12.42
CA ASN A 179 10.27 -16.85 13.12
C ASN A 179 11.21 -15.67 12.83
N TYR A 180 11.42 -15.40 11.56
CA TYR A 180 12.38 -14.40 11.08
C TYR A 180 12.12 -13.06 11.75
N THR A 181 13.16 -12.49 12.37
CA THR A 181 13.13 -11.15 12.95
C THR A 181 13.67 -10.13 11.96
N ASP A 182 13.33 -8.86 12.14
CA ASP A 182 13.71 -7.75 11.24
C ASP A 182 12.94 -7.73 9.92
N ILE A 183 11.63 -8.05 10.00
CA ILE A 183 10.71 -7.93 8.87
C ILE A 183 10.16 -6.52 8.82
N TYR A 184 10.45 -5.82 7.74
CA TYR A 184 9.95 -4.47 7.51
C TYR A 184 8.43 -4.46 7.24
N ARG A 185 7.95 -5.42 6.44
CA ARG A 185 6.54 -5.59 6.11
C ARG A 185 6.24 -7.00 5.60
N ALA A 186 5.36 -7.66 6.29
CA ALA A 186 4.76 -8.90 5.84
C ALA A 186 3.25 -8.82 6.00
N TYR A 187 2.51 -9.65 5.27
CA TYR A 187 1.06 -9.70 5.32
C TYR A 187 0.58 -11.12 5.56
N ASP A 188 -0.53 -11.24 6.25
CA ASP A 188 -1.32 -12.46 6.19
C ASP A 188 -2.21 -12.50 4.93
N ARG A 189 -2.98 -13.57 4.78
CA ARG A 189 -3.89 -13.75 3.64
C ARG A 189 -5.15 -12.86 3.67
N ASN A 190 -5.39 -12.16 4.78
CA ASN A 190 -6.45 -11.17 4.93
C ASN A 190 -5.93 -9.74 4.76
N MET A 191 -4.67 -9.59 4.33
CA MET A 191 -3.98 -8.31 4.16
C MET A 191 -3.68 -7.56 5.48
N GLU A 192 -3.74 -8.27 6.62
CA GLU A 192 -3.25 -7.75 7.88
C GLU A 192 -1.73 -7.61 7.84
N VAL A 193 -1.23 -6.45 8.22
CA VAL A 193 0.20 -6.17 8.18
C VAL A 193 0.88 -6.60 9.48
N PHE A 194 2.06 -7.14 9.31
CA PHE A 194 3.01 -7.42 10.38
C PHE A 194 4.34 -6.73 10.11
N THR A 195 4.97 -6.19 11.15
CA THR A 195 6.33 -5.65 11.13
C THR A 195 7.05 -6.03 12.42
N ASP A 196 8.29 -6.44 12.32
CA ASP A 196 9.18 -6.78 13.44
C ASP A 196 10.55 -6.16 13.20
N VAL A 197 10.58 -4.84 13.09
CA VAL A 197 11.84 -4.09 12.94
C VAL A 197 12.43 -3.88 14.32
N LYS A 198 13.69 -4.27 14.54
CA LYS A 198 14.38 -4.12 15.82
C LYS A 198 14.55 -2.65 16.19
N GLN A 199 14.25 -2.30 17.42
CA GLN A 199 14.30 -0.91 17.91
C GLN A 199 15.72 -0.31 17.84
N GLU A 200 16.76 -1.10 18.01
CA GLU A 200 18.16 -0.68 17.86
C GLU A 200 18.49 -0.23 16.44
N ASP A 201 17.97 -0.96 15.44
CA ASP A 201 18.12 -0.59 14.04
C ASP A 201 17.28 0.65 13.68
N ILE A 202 16.15 0.84 14.37
CA ILE A 202 15.29 2.01 14.21
C ILE A 202 16.00 3.28 14.67
N ALA A 203 16.63 3.28 15.84
CA ALA A 203 17.33 4.46 16.36
C ALA A 203 18.46 4.93 15.40
N ALA A 204 19.24 4.00 14.88
CA ALA A 204 20.29 4.31 13.91
C ALA A 204 19.72 4.85 12.58
N ARG A 205 18.59 4.28 12.12
CA ARG A 205 17.88 4.77 10.93
C ARG A 205 17.30 6.15 11.16
N ILE A 206 16.69 6.42 12.30
CA ILE A 206 16.13 7.72 12.67
C ILE A 206 17.21 8.80 12.67
N GLU A 207 18.37 8.58 13.28
CA GLU A 207 19.46 9.55 13.28
C GLU A 207 19.97 9.83 11.85
N LYS A 208 20.17 8.81 11.04
CA LYS A 208 20.52 8.97 9.62
C LYS A 208 19.46 9.77 8.84
N LEU A 209 18.19 9.56 9.16
CA LEU A 209 17.08 10.24 8.49
C LEU A 209 16.93 11.67 8.97
N LYS A 210 17.17 11.95 10.26
CA LYS A 210 17.27 13.33 10.78
C LYS A 210 18.38 14.11 10.07
N ASP A 211 19.53 13.47 9.84
CA ASP A 211 20.62 14.10 9.08
C ASP A 211 20.25 14.31 7.60
N GLN A 212 19.55 13.37 6.99
CA GLN A 212 19.03 13.54 5.62
C GLN A 212 17.97 14.64 5.53
N LEU A 213 17.10 14.76 6.53
CA LEU A 213 16.10 15.83 6.59
C LEU A 213 16.79 17.19 6.75
N LYS A 214 17.81 17.30 7.60
CA LYS A 214 18.62 18.54 7.73
C LYS A 214 19.32 18.92 6.44
N ALA A 215 19.87 17.95 5.70
CA ALA A 215 20.51 18.19 4.41
C ALA A 215 19.51 18.58 3.31
N ARG A 216 18.21 18.31 3.49
CA ARG A 216 17.11 18.72 2.59
C ARG A 216 16.57 20.13 2.87
N ASP A 217 16.98 20.76 3.97
CA ASP A 217 16.65 22.16 4.29
C ASP A 217 17.16 23.16 3.23
N GLU A 218 18.05 22.72 2.33
CA GLU A 218 18.37 23.50 1.16
C GLU A 218 17.18 23.47 0.18
N TYR A 219 16.61 24.64 -0.03
CA TYR A 219 15.51 24.86 -0.95
C TYR A 219 15.75 24.23 -2.32
N ASN A 220 14.92 23.28 -2.68
CA ASN A 220 14.89 22.73 -4.02
C ASN A 220 13.64 23.24 -4.76
N PRO A 221 13.77 24.18 -5.73
CA PRO A 221 12.64 24.75 -6.46
C PRO A 221 11.74 23.71 -7.13
N LYS A 222 12.29 22.52 -7.45
CA LYS A 222 11.51 21.41 -8.03
C LYS A 222 10.44 20.88 -7.08
N TRP A 223 10.59 21.04 -5.77
CA TRP A 223 9.60 20.58 -4.78
C TRP A 223 8.47 21.57 -4.55
N ALA A 224 8.55 22.73 -5.15
CA ALA A 224 7.54 23.78 -5.07
C ALA A 224 6.56 23.78 -6.25
N ALA A 225 6.71 22.87 -7.21
CA ALA A 225 5.83 22.81 -8.37
C ALA A 225 4.54 22.09 -8.04
N TYR A 226 3.42 22.81 -8.14
CA TYR A 226 2.08 22.27 -7.97
C TYR A 226 1.54 21.72 -9.30
N ASP A 227 0.94 20.53 -9.28
CA ASP A 227 0.20 20.01 -10.44
C ASP A 227 -1.11 20.79 -10.61
N GLU A 228 -1.19 21.63 -11.63
CA GLU A 228 -2.39 22.44 -11.89
C GLU A 228 -3.63 21.58 -12.19
N ASP A 229 -3.43 20.36 -12.65
CA ASP A 229 -4.51 19.39 -12.91
C ASP A 229 -4.93 18.60 -11.66
N TYR A 230 -4.28 18.82 -10.50
CA TYR A 230 -4.52 18.02 -9.30
C TYR A 230 -6.01 17.98 -8.89
N LYS A 231 -6.66 19.15 -8.82
CA LYS A 231 -8.08 19.23 -8.49
C LYS A 231 -8.96 18.46 -9.50
N GLN A 232 -8.63 18.55 -10.79
CA GLN A 232 -9.37 17.83 -11.82
C GLN A 232 -9.19 16.31 -11.69
N ARG A 233 -8.01 15.83 -11.27
CA ARG A 233 -7.78 14.42 -11.00
C ARG A 233 -8.65 13.93 -9.83
N LEU A 234 -8.72 14.71 -8.73
CA LEU A 234 -9.62 14.39 -7.61
C LEU A 234 -11.09 14.36 -8.03
N LEU A 235 -11.54 15.31 -8.85
CA LEU A 235 -12.90 15.31 -9.41
C LEU A 235 -13.16 14.07 -10.26
N ASN A 236 -12.20 13.66 -11.08
CA ASN A 236 -12.32 12.47 -11.91
C ASN A 236 -12.44 11.19 -11.07
N ILE A 237 -11.70 11.10 -9.96
CA ILE A 237 -11.81 10.02 -9.00
C ILE A 237 -13.19 10.01 -8.36
N ARG A 238 -13.63 11.15 -7.78
CA ARG A 238 -14.94 11.26 -7.12
C ARG A 238 -16.10 10.89 -8.06
N ASN A 239 -16.05 11.38 -9.30
CA ASN A 239 -17.12 11.16 -10.28
C ASN A 239 -17.18 9.72 -10.80
N ALA A 240 -16.10 8.95 -10.70
CA ALA A 240 -16.08 7.53 -11.06
C ALA A 240 -16.85 6.66 -10.05
N PHE A 241 -17.06 7.14 -8.82
CA PHE A 241 -17.74 6.42 -7.74
C PHE A 241 -18.85 7.25 -7.11
N PRO A 242 -19.92 7.57 -7.87
CA PRO A 242 -20.96 8.52 -7.43
C PRO A 242 -21.83 7.99 -6.27
N GLU A 243 -21.86 6.68 -6.06
CA GLU A 243 -22.65 6.02 -5.01
C GLU A 243 -21.88 5.84 -3.71
N SER A 244 -20.56 6.03 -3.73
CA SER A 244 -19.69 5.80 -2.56
C SER A 244 -19.51 7.06 -1.72
N GLU A 245 -19.53 6.91 -0.40
CA GLU A 245 -19.05 7.93 0.52
C GLU A 245 -17.51 7.94 0.53
N PHE A 246 -16.89 9.08 0.24
CA PHE A 246 -15.45 9.24 0.33
C PHE A 246 -15.03 9.70 1.74
N ILE A 247 -14.20 8.91 2.41
CA ILE A 247 -13.48 9.28 3.62
C ILE A 247 -12.04 9.54 3.23
N VAL A 248 -11.79 10.78 2.80
CA VAL A 248 -10.46 11.20 2.34
C VAL A 248 -9.64 11.63 3.53
N PHE A 249 -8.45 11.06 3.69
CA PHE A 249 -7.58 11.38 4.81
C PHE A 249 -6.13 11.65 4.38
N THR A 250 -5.42 12.44 5.19
CA THR A 250 -3.99 12.68 4.98
C THR A 250 -3.17 11.55 5.60
N ASP A 251 -1.95 11.35 5.09
CA ASP A 251 -0.99 10.46 5.77
C ASP A 251 -0.69 10.96 7.20
N LEU A 252 -0.52 10.05 8.14
CA LEU A 252 0.00 10.40 9.45
C LEU A 252 1.53 10.56 9.34
N ALA A 253 1.99 11.81 9.39
CA ALA A 253 3.40 12.15 9.24
C ALA A 253 4.04 12.48 10.59
N ILE A 254 5.31 12.07 10.77
CA ILE A 254 6.07 12.54 11.92
C ILE A 254 6.20 14.07 11.90
N ALA A 255 6.04 14.71 13.05
CA ALA A 255 5.94 16.17 13.20
C ALA A 255 7.12 16.91 12.56
N ASP A 256 8.35 16.43 12.77
CA ASP A 256 9.56 17.04 12.22
C ASP A 256 9.54 17.06 10.68
N ARG A 257 9.04 15.99 10.05
CA ARG A 257 8.91 15.93 8.59
C ARG A 257 7.80 16.85 8.09
N LEU A 258 6.66 16.85 8.75
CA LEU A 258 5.56 17.76 8.41
C LEU A 258 6.06 19.21 8.44
N LYS A 259 6.71 19.59 9.53
CA LYS A 259 7.27 20.92 9.74
C LYS A 259 8.20 21.32 8.60
N LEU A 260 9.22 20.51 8.29
CA LEU A 260 10.14 20.77 7.18
C LEU A 260 9.44 20.90 5.82
N THR A 261 8.35 20.17 5.63
CA THR A 261 7.61 20.21 4.36
C THR A 261 6.79 21.50 4.21
N ILE A 262 6.23 22.04 5.29
CA ILE A 262 5.29 23.16 5.21
C ILE A 262 5.88 24.53 5.58
N GLU A 263 7.02 24.61 6.26
CA GLU A 263 7.60 25.89 6.73
C GLU A 263 8.15 26.81 5.62
N HIS A 264 8.53 26.24 4.45
CA HIS A 264 9.00 27.10 3.36
C HIS A 264 7.81 27.83 2.72
N PRO A 265 7.86 29.18 2.52
CA PRO A 265 6.70 29.98 2.08
C PRO A 265 5.97 29.43 0.85
N GLN A 266 6.69 28.93 -0.15
CA GLN A 266 6.10 28.37 -1.35
C GLN A 266 5.45 26.99 -1.09
N HIS A 267 6.04 26.19 -0.22
CA HIS A 267 5.44 24.92 0.20
C HIS A 267 4.20 25.15 1.06
N THR A 268 4.21 26.17 1.91
CA THR A 268 3.05 26.61 2.70
C THR A 268 1.85 26.88 1.80
N GLU A 269 2.02 27.69 0.75
CA GLU A 269 0.93 28.00 -0.18
C GLU A 269 0.46 26.77 -0.96
N ASN A 270 1.37 25.90 -1.38
CA ASN A 270 1.03 24.65 -2.04
C ASN A 270 0.28 23.69 -1.10
N TYR A 271 0.68 23.64 0.18
CA TYR A 271 -0.02 22.85 1.19
C TYR A 271 -1.44 23.37 1.46
N LYS A 272 -1.60 24.68 1.62
CA LYS A 272 -2.91 25.32 1.76
C LYS A 272 -3.80 25.03 0.56
N ARG A 273 -3.24 25.10 -0.65
CA ARG A 273 -3.94 24.77 -1.90
C ARG A 273 -4.33 23.29 -1.96
N TYR A 274 -3.45 22.40 -1.52
CA TYR A 274 -3.70 20.96 -1.45
C TYR A 274 -4.90 20.64 -0.56
N ILE A 275 -4.92 21.13 0.69
CA ILE A 275 -6.04 20.95 1.62
C ILE A 275 -7.32 21.56 1.04
N ARG A 276 -7.25 22.79 0.51
CA ARG A 276 -8.40 23.45 -0.11
C ARG A 276 -8.98 22.66 -1.27
N ASN A 277 -8.14 22.13 -2.16
CA ASN A 277 -8.62 21.33 -3.28
C ASN A 277 -9.32 20.05 -2.82
N ILE A 278 -8.83 19.39 -1.77
CA ILE A 278 -9.49 18.20 -1.22
C ILE A 278 -10.86 18.59 -0.62
N VAL A 279 -10.92 19.64 0.19
CA VAL A 279 -12.17 20.11 0.80
C VAL A 279 -13.18 20.54 -0.25
N GLU A 280 -12.75 21.28 -1.29
CA GLU A 280 -13.64 21.70 -2.39
C GLU A 280 -14.22 20.52 -3.18
N VAL A 281 -13.47 19.42 -3.30
CA VAL A 281 -13.92 18.23 -4.04
C VAL A 281 -14.77 17.30 -3.18
N PHE A 282 -14.36 17.05 -1.93
CA PHE A 282 -14.97 16.02 -1.08
C PHE A 282 -15.78 16.58 0.10
N GLY A 283 -15.80 17.90 0.28
CA GLY A 283 -16.50 18.61 1.36
C GLY A 283 -15.73 18.68 2.67
N LYS A 284 -14.85 17.73 2.94
CA LYS A 284 -13.99 17.67 4.13
C LYS A 284 -12.77 16.79 3.88
N VAL A 285 -11.75 16.94 4.73
CA VAL A 285 -10.62 16.02 4.83
C VAL A 285 -10.34 15.65 6.28
N TYR A 286 -10.07 14.38 6.52
CA TYR A 286 -9.65 13.83 7.80
C TYR A 286 -8.13 14.00 7.92
N SER A 287 -7.68 15.07 8.55
CA SER A 287 -6.26 15.37 8.60
C SER A 287 -5.58 14.80 9.83
N PHE A 288 -4.59 13.95 9.60
CA PHE A 288 -3.65 13.47 10.61
C PHE A 288 -2.35 14.30 10.65
N HIS A 289 -2.30 15.41 9.92
CA HIS A 289 -1.21 16.37 10.00
C HIS A 289 -1.39 17.27 11.23
N GLY A 290 -0.48 17.16 12.17
CA GLY A 290 -0.53 17.95 13.41
C GLY A 290 0.69 17.73 14.30
N TYR A 291 0.79 18.55 15.34
CA TYR A 291 1.86 18.48 16.36
C TYR A 291 1.25 17.98 17.66
N ASN A 292 1.20 16.69 17.88
CA ASN A 292 0.59 16.02 19.02
C ASN A 292 1.53 14.96 19.61
N GLU A 293 1.13 14.33 20.71
CA GLU A 293 1.97 13.34 21.40
C GLU A 293 2.34 12.14 20.53
N VAL A 294 1.50 11.76 19.56
CA VAL A 294 1.77 10.65 18.64
C VAL A 294 2.77 11.07 17.57
N THR A 295 2.54 12.21 16.91
CA THR A 295 3.38 12.66 15.77
C THR A 295 4.74 13.20 16.19
N THR A 296 4.88 13.68 17.44
CA THR A 296 6.16 14.16 18.01
C THR A 296 7.00 13.05 18.63
N ASN A 297 6.42 11.87 18.88
CA ASN A 297 7.13 10.73 19.45
C ASN A 297 7.67 9.82 18.34
N TRP A 298 8.99 9.84 18.16
CA TRP A 298 9.69 9.02 17.18
C TRP A 298 9.55 7.51 17.42
N ASP A 299 9.29 7.07 18.65
CA ASP A 299 9.08 5.65 18.96
C ASP A 299 7.82 5.06 18.31
N ASN A 300 6.91 5.91 17.84
CA ASN A 300 5.74 5.50 17.08
C ASN A 300 6.04 5.17 15.61
N PHE A 301 7.26 5.46 15.16
CA PHE A 301 7.67 5.33 13.77
C PHE A 301 8.94 4.48 13.66
N PHE A 302 9.00 3.56 12.73
CA PHE A 302 10.22 2.80 12.48
C PHE A 302 11.11 3.39 11.37
N ASP A 303 10.59 4.41 10.67
CA ASP A 303 11.36 5.33 9.81
C ASP A 303 10.62 6.67 9.69
N VAL A 304 11.14 7.65 8.94
CA VAL A 304 10.52 8.99 8.76
C VAL A 304 9.19 8.97 7.96
N TYR A 305 8.79 7.83 7.44
CA TYR A 305 7.62 7.70 6.59
C TYR A 305 6.55 6.80 7.20
N HIS A 306 6.94 5.80 8.01
CA HIS A 306 6.06 4.72 8.40
C HIS A 306 5.96 4.59 9.91
N PHE A 307 4.74 4.52 10.37
CA PHE A 307 4.37 4.26 11.76
C PHE A 307 4.15 2.76 11.99
N TYR A 308 4.23 2.33 13.25
CA TYR A 308 3.92 0.96 13.63
C TYR A 308 2.43 0.64 13.50
N PRO A 309 2.03 -0.62 13.27
CA PRO A 309 0.63 -1.02 13.10
C PRO A 309 -0.30 -0.56 14.23
N HIS A 310 0.14 -0.51 15.49
CA HIS A 310 -0.68 -0.02 16.60
C HIS A 310 -1.10 1.46 16.45
N ILE A 311 -0.33 2.27 15.71
CA ILE A 311 -0.74 3.64 15.34
C ILE A 311 -1.77 3.57 14.21
N GLY A 312 -1.64 2.61 13.28
CA GLY A 312 -2.65 2.33 12.28
C GLY A 312 -4.01 1.97 12.88
N ASP A 313 -4.01 1.27 14.03
CA ASP A 313 -5.24 0.96 14.78
C ASP A 313 -5.92 2.24 15.30
N MET A 314 -5.13 3.23 15.76
CA MET A 314 -5.65 4.54 16.16
C MET A 314 -6.25 5.29 14.96
N VAL A 315 -5.55 5.28 13.82
CA VAL A 315 -6.04 5.90 12.57
C VAL A 315 -7.36 5.27 12.14
N ALA A 316 -7.45 3.94 12.10
CA ALA A 316 -8.68 3.22 11.74
C ALA A 316 -9.85 3.59 12.64
N ARG A 317 -9.63 3.60 13.96
CA ARG A 317 -10.63 4.00 14.96
C ARG A 317 -11.15 5.41 14.72
N ASP A 318 -10.24 6.36 14.49
CA ASP A 318 -10.59 7.76 14.38
C ASP A 318 -11.30 8.07 13.05
N LEU A 319 -10.92 7.41 11.95
CA LEU A 319 -11.63 7.47 10.67
C LEU A 319 -13.08 6.97 10.80
N GLN A 320 -13.30 5.88 11.55
CA GLN A 320 -14.65 5.34 11.77
C GLN A 320 -15.50 6.20 12.68
N ASN A 321 -14.90 6.83 13.70
CA ASN A 321 -15.62 7.68 14.63
C ASN A 321 -16.05 9.00 13.97
N GLY A 322 -15.28 9.50 13.02
CA GLY A 322 -15.63 10.68 12.23
C GLY A 322 -15.78 11.96 13.05
N VAL A 323 -15.01 12.10 14.12
CA VAL A 323 -14.95 13.29 14.99
C VAL A 323 -13.52 13.65 15.28
N ASP A 324 -13.27 14.93 15.61
CA ASP A 324 -11.95 15.39 16.02
C ASP A 324 -11.45 14.62 17.24
N THR A 325 -10.18 14.26 17.20
CA THR A 325 -9.48 13.56 18.29
C THR A 325 -8.13 14.23 18.57
N GLU A 326 -7.32 13.62 19.41
CA GLU A 326 -5.96 14.09 19.66
C GLU A 326 -5.09 14.08 18.40
N ILE A 327 -5.28 13.09 17.50
CA ILE A 327 -4.46 12.89 16.29
C ILE A 327 -5.19 13.27 14.99
N LEU A 328 -6.50 13.47 15.02
CA LEU A 328 -7.34 13.75 13.87
C LEU A 328 -8.03 15.10 14.00
N THR A 329 -7.88 15.93 12.98
CA THR A 329 -8.71 17.13 12.78
C THR A 329 -9.54 16.98 11.51
N ILE A 330 -10.86 17.12 11.60
CA ILE A 330 -11.73 17.14 10.43
C ILE A 330 -11.75 18.58 9.89
N VAL A 331 -11.11 18.76 8.74
CA VAL A 331 -11.00 20.09 8.10
C VAL A 331 -12.13 20.24 7.09
N THR A 332 -12.86 21.35 7.24
CA THR A 332 -13.95 21.78 6.35
C THR A 332 -13.67 23.20 5.86
N GLU A 333 -14.50 23.74 4.97
CA GLU A 333 -14.39 25.13 4.54
C GLU A 333 -14.49 26.12 5.72
N GLU A 334 -15.29 25.77 6.75
CA GLU A 334 -15.57 26.65 7.88
C GLU A 334 -14.40 26.79 8.87
N ASN A 335 -13.60 25.74 9.07
CA ASN A 335 -12.52 25.69 10.06
C ASN A 335 -11.10 25.68 9.46
N MET A 336 -10.98 25.78 8.13
CA MET A 336 -9.71 25.61 7.42
C MET A 336 -8.65 26.63 7.84
N ASP A 337 -9.02 27.90 8.06
CA ASP A 337 -8.08 28.93 8.49
C ASP A 337 -7.55 28.65 9.91
N ALA A 338 -8.43 28.28 10.84
CA ALA A 338 -8.03 27.87 12.19
C ALA A 338 -7.14 26.61 12.17
N TYR A 339 -7.40 25.69 11.26
CA TYR A 339 -6.54 24.53 11.06
C TYR A 339 -5.14 24.95 10.58
N PHE A 340 -5.01 25.84 9.61
CA PHE A 340 -3.70 26.34 9.17
C PHE A 340 -2.95 27.09 10.28
N GLU A 341 -3.65 27.91 11.06
CA GLU A 341 -3.08 28.57 12.23
C GLU A 341 -2.53 27.57 13.26
N SER A 342 -3.21 26.43 13.48
CA SER A 342 -2.76 25.37 14.38
C SER A 342 -1.46 24.70 13.92
N LEU A 343 -1.17 24.72 12.62
CA LEU A 343 0.08 24.24 12.03
C LEU A 343 1.18 25.34 11.98
N GLY A 344 0.87 26.57 12.36
CA GLY A 344 1.79 27.71 12.32
C GLY A 344 2.00 28.30 10.92
N ILE A 345 1.04 28.15 10.01
CA ILE A 345 1.12 28.62 8.63
C ILE A 345 -0.07 29.47 8.22
#